data_f81320b1114d5a12c5794cb9bb548e1e
#
_entry.id   f81320b1114d5a12c5794cb9bb548e1e
#
_cell.length_a   1.000
_cell.length_b   1.000
_cell.length_c   1.000
_cell.angle_alpha   90.00
_cell.angle_beta   90.00
_cell.angle_gamma   90.00
#
_symmetry.space_group_name_H-M   'P 1'
#
loop_
_entity.id
_entity.type
_entity.pdbx_description
1 polymer ?
#
loop_
_entity_poly.entity_id
_entity_poly.type
_entity_poly.pdbx_seq_one_letter_code
_entity_poly.pdbx_strand_id
1 'polypeptide(L)'
;LGHKNIGYVGQCHSEDRYNGYLETLKRHDLDVIPEYVIETKQTEAEGYEAMEKFLQSDDMPTGIYCANDITAVGMLKCLNKFRNRYYMPSIISSDDIQEAQFTKPMLTTVSLPKEDMGKFALYLLLDRLKGEHSGVVRMELEGRLVIRNSCSSVEDSMWSDYCI
;
A
#
# COMPACT_ATOMS: atom_id res chain seq x y z
N LEU A 1 10.67 7.24 9.48
CA LEU A 1 11.72 6.73 8.58
C LEU A 1 12.40 7.85 7.77
N GLY A 2 11.89 9.08 7.79
CA GLY A 2 12.52 10.26 7.21
C GLY A 2 12.34 10.46 5.70
N HIS A 3 11.53 9.64 5.02
CA HIS A 3 11.21 9.84 3.60
C HIS A 3 10.46 11.15 3.38
N LYS A 4 10.88 11.93 2.38
CA LYS A 4 10.21 13.16 1.93
C LYS A 4 9.63 13.01 0.53
N ASN A 5 10.28 12.24 -0.32
CA ASN A 5 9.84 11.92 -1.68
C ASN A 5 8.98 10.66 -1.62
N ILE A 6 7.67 10.85 -1.47
CA ILE A 6 6.72 9.76 -1.26
C ILE A 6 5.78 9.66 -2.46
N GLY A 7 5.74 8.48 -3.08
CA GLY A 7 4.84 8.16 -4.19
C GLY A 7 3.58 7.43 -3.74
N TYR A 8 2.61 7.40 -4.65
CA TYR A 8 1.38 6.63 -4.53
C TYR A 8 1.14 5.78 -5.78
N VAL A 9 0.74 4.53 -5.57
CA VAL A 9 0.33 3.62 -6.65
C VAL A 9 -1.01 3.00 -6.32
N GLY A 10 -2.05 3.32 -7.08
CA GLY A 10 -3.41 2.86 -6.84
C GLY A 10 -4.46 3.67 -7.58
N GLN A 11 -5.72 3.48 -7.26
CA GLN A 11 -6.79 4.34 -7.78
C GLN A 11 -6.73 5.72 -7.12
N CYS A 12 -6.85 6.77 -7.94
CA CYS A 12 -6.82 8.15 -7.47
C CYS A 12 -8.22 8.77 -7.33
N HIS A 13 -9.21 8.23 -8.06
CA HIS A 13 -10.57 8.77 -8.07
C HIS A 13 -11.44 8.01 -7.06
N SER A 14 -12.11 8.75 -6.16
CA SER A 14 -13.02 8.23 -5.13
C SER A 14 -12.44 7.13 -4.21
N GLU A 15 -11.14 7.10 -4.02
CA GLU A 15 -10.44 6.14 -3.15
C GLU A 15 -10.00 6.84 -1.86
N ASP A 16 -10.50 6.38 -0.72
CA ASP A 16 -10.18 6.96 0.60
C ASP A 16 -8.69 6.83 0.92
N ARG A 17 -8.01 5.79 0.42
CA ARG A 17 -6.56 5.60 0.59
C ARG A 17 -5.77 6.72 -0.08
N TYR A 18 -6.20 7.17 -1.27
CA TYR A 18 -5.57 8.28 -1.95
C TYR A 18 -5.80 9.61 -1.21
N ASN A 19 -7.02 9.82 -0.73
CA ASN A 19 -7.32 10.99 0.10
C ASN A 19 -6.47 11.00 1.38
N GLY A 20 -6.33 9.84 2.04
CA GLY A 20 -5.46 9.70 3.21
C GLY A 20 -3.98 9.98 2.92
N TYR A 21 -3.49 9.57 1.75
CA TYR A 21 -2.15 9.91 1.27
C TYR A 21 -1.98 11.44 1.13
N LEU A 22 -2.89 12.11 0.43
CA LEU A 22 -2.85 13.57 0.22
C LEU A 22 -2.91 14.34 1.55
N GLU A 23 -3.84 13.97 2.43
CA GLU A 23 -3.99 14.58 3.74
C GLU A 23 -2.74 14.40 4.62
N THR A 24 -2.11 13.21 4.54
CA THR A 24 -0.91 12.92 5.31
C THR A 24 0.28 13.74 4.81
N LEU A 25 0.51 13.85 3.52
CA LEU A 25 1.56 14.71 2.97
C LEU A 25 1.35 16.16 3.42
N LYS A 26 0.13 16.67 3.26
CA LYS A 26 -0.21 18.03 3.70
C LYS A 26 0.04 18.26 5.19
N ARG A 27 -0.29 17.29 6.04
CA ARG A 27 -0.07 17.39 7.50
C ARG A 27 1.40 17.46 7.87
N HIS A 28 2.27 16.92 7.05
CA HIS A 28 3.72 16.90 7.24
C HIS A 28 4.47 17.94 6.40
N ASP A 29 3.76 18.90 5.80
CA ASP A 29 4.32 19.93 4.93
C ASP A 29 5.18 19.35 3.77
N LEU A 30 4.70 18.24 3.19
CA LEU A 30 5.31 17.60 2.03
C LEU A 30 4.46 17.86 0.78
N ASP A 31 5.15 18.14 -0.33
CA ASP A 31 4.50 18.35 -1.61
C ASP A 31 4.07 17.04 -2.28
N VAL A 32 2.95 17.10 -3.00
CA VAL A 32 2.55 16.05 -3.92
C VAL A 32 3.32 16.24 -5.22
N ILE A 33 4.15 15.27 -5.58
CA ILE A 33 4.89 15.25 -6.84
C ILE A 33 4.06 14.44 -7.84
N PRO A 34 3.49 15.06 -8.89
CA PRO A 34 2.58 14.36 -9.80
C PRO A 34 3.20 13.14 -10.48
N GLU A 35 4.51 13.18 -10.77
CA GLU A 35 5.27 12.11 -11.39
C GLU A 35 5.40 10.89 -10.49
N TYR A 36 5.19 11.04 -9.18
CA TYR A 36 5.21 9.96 -8.21
C TYR A 36 3.84 9.32 -7.97
N VAL A 37 2.79 9.85 -8.60
CA VAL A 37 1.42 9.32 -8.49
C VAL A 37 1.10 8.52 -9.74
N ILE A 38 0.95 7.21 -9.60
CA ILE A 38 0.60 6.33 -10.71
C ILE A 38 -0.77 5.70 -10.46
N GLU A 39 -1.73 6.08 -11.30
CA GLU A 39 -3.06 5.48 -11.24
C GLU A 39 -3.05 4.08 -11.83
N THR A 40 -3.66 3.13 -11.13
CA THR A 40 -3.76 1.72 -11.52
C THR A 40 -5.14 1.16 -11.18
N LYS A 41 -5.53 0.06 -11.83
CA LYS A 41 -6.72 -0.74 -11.45
C LYS A 41 -6.44 -1.73 -10.31
N GLN A 42 -5.32 -1.56 -9.66
CA GLN A 42 -4.92 -2.32 -8.47
C GLN A 42 -4.73 -3.83 -8.76
N THR A 43 -4.09 -4.15 -9.86
CA THR A 43 -3.69 -5.51 -10.25
C THR A 43 -2.19 -5.73 -10.10
N GLU A 44 -1.76 -6.98 -10.01
CA GLU A 44 -0.33 -7.33 -9.98
C GLU A 44 0.41 -6.84 -11.23
N ALA A 45 -0.19 -7.02 -12.42
CA ALA A 45 0.41 -6.61 -13.69
C ALA A 45 0.65 -5.10 -13.73
N GLU A 46 -0.34 -4.31 -13.33
CA GLU A 46 -0.22 -2.85 -13.31
C GLU A 46 0.75 -2.35 -12.23
N GLY A 47 0.86 -3.07 -11.11
CA GLY A 47 1.90 -2.81 -10.12
C GLY A 47 3.31 -3.01 -10.70
N TYR A 48 3.51 -4.08 -11.47
CA TYR A 48 4.75 -4.33 -12.20
C TYR A 48 5.07 -3.18 -13.17
N GLU A 49 4.11 -2.78 -14.00
CA GLU A 49 4.24 -1.68 -14.96
C GLU A 49 4.51 -0.33 -14.29
N ALA A 50 3.86 -0.07 -13.14
CA ALA A 50 4.10 1.14 -12.37
C ALA A 50 5.55 1.22 -11.87
N MET A 51 6.10 0.10 -11.39
CA MET A 51 7.51 0.06 -10.98
C MET A 51 8.47 0.20 -12.18
N GLU A 52 8.14 -0.37 -13.35
CA GLU A 52 8.93 -0.15 -14.57
C GLU A 52 8.99 1.34 -14.95
N LYS A 53 7.88 2.08 -14.80
CA LYS A 53 7.87 3.53 -15.05
C LYS A 53 8.79 4.27 -14.08
N PHE A 54 8.76 3.95 -12.78
CA PHE A 54 9.69 4.56 -11.84
C PHE A 54 11.15 4.25 -12.18
N LEU A 55 11.47 3.01 -12.56
CA LEU A 55 12.83 2.62 -12.93
C LEU A 55 13.36 3.29 -14.21
N GLN A 56 12.47 3.84 -15.04
CA GLN A 56 12.80 4.58 -16.25
C GLN A 56 12.91 6.10 -16.02
N SER A 57 12.53 6.57 -14.84
CA SER A 57 12.59 7.99 -14.47
C SER A 57 13.94 8.34 -13.87
N ASP A 58 14.42 9.56 -14.15
CA ASP A 58 15.63 10.11 -13.53
C ASP A 58 15.37 10.55 -12.07
N ASP A 59 14.12 10.80 -11.71
CA ASP A 59 13.69 11.17 -10.36
C ASP A 59 12.65 10.17 -9.86
N MET A 60 12.92 9.60 -8.68
CA MET A 60 12.16 8.46 -8.16
C MET A 60 11.78 8.68 -6.69
N PRO A 61 10.57 8.23 -6.26
CA PRO A 61 10.17 8.30 -4.86
C PRO A 61 11.03 7.37 -3.99
N THR A 62 11.42 7.82 -2.81
CA THR A 62 12.17 7.00 -1.84
C THR A 62 11.26 6.11 -1.00
N GLY A 63 10.00 6.50 -0.84
CA GLY A 63 8.95 5.73 -0.20
C GLY A 63 7.71 5.67 -1.08
N ILE A 64 7.01 4.55 -1.10
CA ILE A 64 5.81 4.37 -1.92
C ILE A 64 4.70 3.79 -1.05
N TYR A 65 3.56 4.47 -1.02
CA TYR A 65 2.32 3.90 -0.54
C TYR A 65 1.55 3.27 -1.70
N CYS A 66 1.44 1.97 -1.67
CA CYS A 66 0.67 1.19 -2.64
C CYS A 66 -0.72 0.89 -2.06
N ALA A 67 -1.79 1.14 -2.82
CA ALA A 67 -3.16 1.03 -2.31
C ALA A 67 -3.52 -0.37 -1.81
N ASN A 68 -2.98 -1.44 -2.43
CA ASN A 68 -3.20 -2.81 -2.00
C ASN A 68 -1.98 -3.71 -2.19
N ASP A 69 -1.96 -4.83 -1.49
CA ASP A 69 -0.84 -5.75 -1.47
C ASP A 69 -0.58 -6.42 -2.82
N ILE A 70 -1.62 -6.76 -3.58
CA ILE A 70 -1.42 -7.47 -4.86
C ILE A 70 -0.69 -6.59 -5.88
N THR A 71 -0.96 -5.29 -5.89
CA THR A 71 -0.23 -4.32 -6.70
C THR A 71 1.21 -4.17 -6.20
N ALA A 72 1.42 -4.10 -4.89
CA ALA A 72 2.76 -4.05 -4.29
C ALA A 72 3.59 -5.32 -4.60
N VAL A 73 2.97 -6.50 -4.64
CA VAL A 73 3.60 -7.74 -5.09
C VAL A 73 4.13 -7.61 -6.52
N GLY A 74 3.34 -7.02 -7.42
CA GLY A 74 3.77 -6.72 -8.79
C GLY A 74 4.99 -5.80 -8.83
N MET A 75 4.97 -4.74 -8.03
CA MET A 75 6.11 -3.80 -7.92
C MET A 75 7.38 -4.51 -7.43
N LEU A 76 7.27 -5.34 -6.40
CA LEU A 76 8.40 -6.11 -5.87
C LEU A 76 8.93 -7.15 -6.87
N LYS A 77 8.06 -7.78 -7.66
CA LYS A 77 8.47 -8.68 -8.76
C LYS A 77 9.29 -7.94 -9.81
N CYS A 78 8.91 -6.72 -10.16
CA CYS A 78 9.66 -5.87 -11.08
C CYS A 78 11.05 -5.54 -10.52
N LEU A 79 11.14 -5.04 -9.30
CA LEU A 79 12.41 -4.73 -8.62
C LEU A 79 13.33 -5.96 -8.57
N ASN A 80 12.81 -7.12 -8.21
CA ASN A 80 13.56 -8.35 -8.13
C ASN A 80 14.09 -8.81 -9.49
N LYS A 81 13.35 -8.62 -10.57
CA LYS A 81 13.76 -8.96 -11.95
C LYS A 81 14.91 -8.08 -12.42
N PHE A 82 14.78 -6.78 -12.24
CA PHE A 82 15.79 -5.84 -12.70
C PHE A 82 17.03 -5.77 -11.81
N ARG A 83 16.95 -6.28 -10.57
CA ARG A 83 18.04 -6.29 -9.59
C ARG A 83 18.81 -4.97 -9.54
N ASN A 84 18.08 -3.86 -9.65
CA ASN A 84 18.68 -2.54 -9.58
C ASN A 84 19.10 -2.27 -8.15
N ARG A 85 20.41 -2.39 -7.87
CA ARG A 85 20.96 -2.18 -6.52
C ARG A 85 20.98 -0.72 -6.08
N TYR A 86 20.65 0.20 -6.99
CA TYR A 86 20.72 1.64 -6.72
C TYR A 86 19.37 2.27 -6.40
N TYR A 87 18.28 1.57 -6.64
CA TYR A 87 16.94 2.05 -6.34
C TYR A 87 16.12 0.99 -5.60
N MET A 88 15.86 1.28 -4.36
CA MET A 88 15.17 0.36 -3.45
C MET A 88 14.26 1.16 -2.52
N PRO A 89 13.09 1.55 -3.04
CA PRO A 89 12.14 2.34 -2.29
C PRO A 89 11.56 1.54 -1.13
N SER A 90 11.29 2.19 -0.02
CA SER A 90 10.40 1.65 1.00
C SER A 90 9.00 1.48 0.42
N ILE A 91 8.40 0.30 0.53
CA ILE A 91 7.05 0.03 0.04
C ILE A 91 6.17 -0.41 1.21
N ILE A 92 5.05 0.31 1.37
CA ILE A 92 3.98 -0.04 2.31
C ILE A 92 2.66 -0.18 1.55
N SER A 93 1.80 -1.09 1.98
CA SER A 93 0.50 -1.32 1.35
C SER A 93 -0.60 -1.66 2.35
N SER A 94 -1.74 -2.12 1.86
CA SER A 94 -2.88 -2.53 2.68
C SER A 94 -3.42 -3.88 2.22
N ASP A 95 -4.02 -4.62 3.11
CA ASP A 95 -4.85 -5.82 3.05
C ASP A 95 -4.27 -7.01 3.82
N ASP A 96 -2.96 -7.14 4.00
CA ASP A 96 -2.27 -8.28 4.63
C ASP A 96 -2.71 -9.61 4.01
N ILE A 97 -2.47 -9.73 2.68
CA ILE A 97 -2.70 -10.99 1.97
C ILE A 97 -1.60 -12.01 2.29
N GLN A 98 -1.88 -13.28 2.05
CA GLN A 98 -0.94 -14.35 2.35
C GLN A 98 0.39 -14.18 1.59
N GLU A 99 0.34 -13.73 0.35
CA GLU A 99 1.49 -13.49 -0.53
C GLU A 99 2.46 -12.46 0.04
N ALA A 100 1.98 -11.47 0.82
CA ALA A 100 2.80 -10.42 1.43
C ALA A 100 3.92 -10.99 2.34
N GLN A 101 3.72 -12.18 2.89
CA GLN A 101 4.68 -12.85 3.76
C GLN A 101 5.76 -13.62 2.98
N PHE A 102 5.54 -13.86 1.69
CA PHE A 102 6.44 -14.64 0.85
C PHE A 102 7.19 -13.78 -0.18
N THR A 103 6.93 -12.46 -0.21
CA THR A 103 7.71 -11.53 -1.02
C THR A 103 9.14 -11.37 -0.48
N LYS A 104 10.04 -10.91 -1.33
CA LYS A 104 11.40 -10.51 -0.96
C LYS A 104 11.64 -9.07 -1.43
N PRO A 105 11.73 -8.14 -0.46
CA PRO A 105 11.51 -8.27 0.99
C PRO A 105 10.06 -8.61 1.35
N MET A 106 9.82 -9.13 2.56
CA MET A 106 8.47 -9.34 3.07
C MET A 106 7.77 -7.99 3.21
N LEU A 107 6.54 -7.90 2.70
CA LEU A 107 5.80 -6.65 2.55
C LEU A 107 5.22 -6.16 3.87
N THR A 108 5.57 -4.94 4.26
CA THR A 108 4.93 -4.17 5.33
C THR A 108 3.56 -3.70 4.84
N THR A 109 2.51 -3.96 5.62
CA THR A 109 1.13 -3.72 5.17
C THR A 109 0.21 -3.41 6.35
N VAL A 110 -0.96 -2.86 6.06
CA VAL A 110 -2.04 -2.70 7.04
C VAL A 110 -2.94 -3.93 6.99
N SER A 111 -2.99 -4.68 8.10
CA SER A 111 -3.89 -5.82 8.24
C SER A 111 -5.29 -5.34 8.64
N LEU A 112 -6.29 -5.75 7.87
CA LEU A 112 -7.70 -5.48 8.15
C LEU A 112 -8.31 -6.65 8.93
N PRO A 113 -9.20 -6.38 9.91
CA PRO A 113 -9.86 -7.43 10.71
C PRO A 113 -10.97 -8.13 9.90
N LYS A 114 -10.60 -8.83 8.83
CA LYS A 114 -11.51 -9.40 7.81
C LYS A 114 -12.56 -10.33 8.40
N GLU A 115 -12.17 -11.15 9.39
CA GLU A 115 -13.10 -12.07 10.06
C GLU A 115 -14.18 -11.30 10.83
N ASP A 116 -13.80 -10.27 11.56
CA ASP A 116 -14.76 -9.47 12.33
C ASP A 116 -15.62 -8.62 11.40
N MET A 117 -15.06 -8.07 10.32
CA MET A 117 -15.82 -7.42 9.26
C MET A 117 -16.91 -8.34 8.72
N GLY A 118 -16.57 -9.59 8.40
CA GLY A 118 -17.52 -10.59 7.92
C GLY A 118 -18.60 -10.92 8.95
N LYS A 119 -18.22 -11.12 10.22
CA LYS A 119 -19.17 -11.39 11.31
C LYS A 119 -20.16 -10.23 11.51
N PHE A 120 -19.66 -9.01 11.60
CA PHE A 120 -20.51 -7.84 11.83
C PHE A 120 -21.40 -7.53 10.63
N ALA A 121 -20.90 -7.70 9.41
CA ALA A 121 -21.72 -7.57 8.21
C ALA A 121 -22.90 -8.56 8.23
N LEU A 122 -22.65 -9.82 8.61
CA LEU A 122 -23.70 -10.83 8.75
C LEU A 122 -24.70 -10.47 9.87
N TYR A 123 -24.23 -10.03 11.04
CA TYR A 123 -25.13 -9.60 12.11
C TYR A 123 -26.04 -8.46 11.68
N LEU A 124 -25.49 -7.41 11.08
CA LEU A 124 -26.26 -6.27 10.60
C LEU A 124 -27.29 -6.68 9.54
N LEU A 125 -26.92 -7.60 8.66
CA LEU A 125 -27.85 -8.14 7.65
C LEU A 125 -29.00 -8.90 8.30
N LEU A 126 -28.71 -9.80 9.25
CA LEU A 126 -29.73 -10.59 9.95
C LEU A 126 -30.67 -9.70 10.77
N ASP A 127 -30.14 -8.70 11.48
CA ASP A 127 -30.95 -7.74 12.23
C ASP A 127 -31.91 -6.97 11.32
N ARG A 128 -31.41 -6.54 10.17
CA ARG A 128 -32.24 -5.85 9.15
C ARG A 128 -33.33 -6.74 8.59
N LEU A 129 -33.03 -8.01 8.33
CA LEU A 129 -34.02 -8.99 7.84
C LEU A 129 -35.12 -9.29 8.89
N LYS A 130 -34.77 -9.25 10.18
CA LYS A 130 -35.74 -9.39 11.27
C LYS A 130 -36.54 -8.11 11.54
N GLY A 131 -36.17 -6.99 10.92
CA GLY A 131 -36.82 -5.70 11.14
C GLY A 131 -36.39 -4.99 12.45
N GLU A 132 -35.29 -5.41 13.07
CA GLU A 132 -34.80 -4.84 14.33
C GLU A 132 -34.20 -3.44 14.12
N HIS A 133 -33.77 -3.10 12.89
CA HIS A 133 -33.42 -1.73 12.52
C HIS A 133 -33.80 -1.42 11.07
N SER A 134 -34.17 -0.16 10.81
CA SER A 134 -34.49 0.34 9.45
C SER A 134 -33.50 1.41 8.97
N GLY A 135 -32.81 2.07 9.87
CA GLY A 135 -31.83 3.12 9.57
C GLY A 135 -30.52 2.57 8.99
N VAL A 136 -29.69 3.48 8.45
CA VAL A 136 -28.32 3.16 8.06
C VAL A 136 -27.45 3.01 9.30
N VAL A 137 -26.77 1.88 9.43
CA VAL A 137 -25.78 1.63 10.47
C VAL A 137 -24.41 1.65 9.83
N ARG A 138 -23.50 2.45 10.38
CA ARG A 138 -22.08 2.48 10.01
C ARG A 138 -21.28 1.89 11.18
N MET A 139 -20.41 0.92 10.89
CA MET A 139 -19.47 0.35 11.83
C MET A 139 -18.07 0.52 11.30
N GLU A 140 -17.18 1.03 12.13
CA GLU A 140 -15.78 1.21 11.81
C GLU A 140 -14.95 0.19 12.60
N LEU A 141 -14.06 -0.50 11.93
CA LEU A 141 -13.14 -1.46 12.52
C LEU A 141 -11.71 -1.01 12.25
N GLU A 142 -10.91 -0.96 13.30
CA GLU A 142 -9.54 -0.51 13.20
C GLU A 142 -8.63 -1.57 12.58
N GLY A 143 -7.86 -1.19 11.57
CA GLY A 143 -6.77 -1.99 11.02
C GLY A 143 -5.50 -1.85 11.87
N ARG A 144 -4.56 -2.77 11.73
CA ARG A 144 -3.25 -2.71 12.38
C ARG A 144 -2.11 -2.73 11.38
N LEU A 145 -1.07 -1.94 11.65
CA LEU A 145 0.16 -1.99 10.87
C LEU A 145 0.95 -3.26 11.21
N VAL A 146 1.29 -4.01 10.16
CA VAL A 146 2.16 -5.20 10.23
C VAL A 146 3.49 -4.83 9.61
N ILE A 147 4.49 -4.53 10.45
CA ILE A 147 5.83 -4.16 10.03
C ILE A 147 6.59 -5.41 9.63
N ARG A 148 7.14 -5.40 8.41
CA ARG A 148 8.03 -6.43 7.87
C ARG A 148 9.31 -5.78 7.31
N ASN A 149 9.83 -6.28 6.20
CA ASN A 149 11.15 -5.91 5.69
C ASN A 149 11.14 -4.91 4.52
N SER A 150 9.97 -4.54 3.99
CA SER A 150 9.87 -3.68 2.80
C SER A 150 10.00 -2.18 3.06
N CYS A 151 10.24 -1.79 4.31
CA CYS A 151 10.43 -0.39 4.70
C CYS A 151 11.69 -0.24 5.55
N SER A 152 12.52 0.76 5.22
CA SER A 152 13.73 1.15 5.95
C SER A 152 13.79 2.66 6.14
N SER A 153 14.74 3.16 6.92
CA SER A 153 15.03 4.60 6.97
C SER A 153 15.67 5.06 5.66
N VAL A 154 15.58 6.36 5.34
CA VAL A 154 16.25 6.93 4.16
C VAL A 154 17.75 6.72 4.19
N GLU A 155 18.34 6.73 5.38
CA GLU A 155 19.79 6.56 5.58
C GLU A 155 20.24 5.11 5.39
N ASP A 156 19.36 4.14 5.67
CA ASP A 156 19.61 2.70 5.59
C ASP A 156 19.10 2.06 4.29
N SER A 157 18.72 2.85 3.30
CA SER A 157 18.08 2.37 2.05
C SER A 157 19.02 1.57 1.13
N MET A 158 19.96 0.85 1.72
CA MET A 158 20.81 -0.11 1.03
C MET A 158 20.31 -1.52 1.30
N TRP A 159 19.46 -2.03 0.43
CA TRP A 159 18.92 -3.41 0.47
C TRP A 159 20.01 -4.50 0.29
N SER A 160 21.27 -4.13 0.40
CA SER A 160 22.39 -5.08 0.25
C SER A 160 22.30 -6.29 1.19
N ASP A 161 21.58 -6.15 2.31
CA ASP A 161 21.49 -7.19 3.33
C ASP A 161 20.23 -8.09 3.20
N TYR A 162 19.31 -7.78 2.29
CA TYR A 162 18.05 -8.53 2.13
C TYR A 162 17.99 -9.42 0.89
N CYS A 163 19.03 -9.42 0.08
CA CYS A 163 19.15 -10.27 -1.11
C CYS A 163 20.04 -11.49 -0.83
N ILE A 164 19.59 -12.34 0.10
CA ILE A 164 20.16 -13.70 0.26
C ILE A 164 19.12 -14.72 -0.17
#